data_5d64bd74132784e96b0300a95a50b3c2
#
_entry.id   5d64bd74132784e96b0300a95a50b3c2
#
_cell.length_a   1.000
_cell.length_b   1.000
_cell.length_c   1.000
_cell.angle_alpha   90.00
_cell.angle_beta   90.00
_cell.angle_gamma   90.00
#
_symmetry.space_group_name_H-M   'P 1'
#
loop_
_entity.id
_entity.type
_entity.pdbx_description
1 polymer ?
#
loop_
_entity_poly.entity_id
_entity_poly.type
_entity_poly.pdbx_seq_one_letter_code
_entity_poly.pdbx_strand_id
1 'polypeptide(L)'
;SCSGIENYSRHLDGRKPGEPANTLIDYFPRDFLTIIDESHVTVPQIRGMYEGDRSRKMTLVEHGFRLPSALDNRPLRYDEFDKKTSQKVFVSATPGDYEMTSAEQVVEQIIRPTGLVDPEIEVRPIKGQIDDLLDEINETTAKDERVLVTTLTKKMAEDLTDYLFEHGVKVRYLHSDIGTLERVEILRELRKGVIDVVVGINLLREGLDLPEVSLVAILDADKEGFLRNHRSLIQTIGRAARNVSGKVIMYADRETDSMKVAIDETRRRRAVQVAFNKEHGIEPETIRKAISDISSFISEGEDASESDAKAAAQELAALGKERALSILSTMEEEMTQAAEKL
;
A
#
# COMPACT_ATOMS: atom_id res chain seq x y z
N SER A 1 -29.09 13.23 2.07
CA SER A 1 -27.80 13.93 2.05
C SER A 1 -27.64 14.72 0.75
N CYS A 2 -27.02 15.88 0.80
CA CYS A 2 -26.72 16.71 -0.37
C CYS A 2 -25.25 16.53 -0.72
N SER A 3 -24.97 15.72 -1.76
CA SER A 3 -23.60 15.46 -2.22
C SER A 3 -22.96 16.76 -2.71
N GLY A 4 -21.74 17.04 -2.25
CA GLY A 4 -20.98 18.23 -2.64
C GLY A 4 -21.19 19.45 -1.75
N ILE A 5 -22.07 19.38 -0.74
CA ILE A 5 -22.33 20.51 0.17
C ILE A 5 -21.06 20.90 0.98
N GLU A 6 -20.17 19.93 1.22
CA GLU A 6 -18.88 20.12 1.86
C GLU A 6 -18.02 21.17 1.18
N ASN A 7 -18.18 21.37 -0.13
CA ASN A 7 -17.47 22.40 -0.89
C ASN A 7 -17.81 23.83 -0.43
N TYR A 8 -18.91 23.99 0.32
CA TYR A 8 -19.41 25.28 0.78
C TYR A 8 -19.36 25.41 2.31
N SER A 9 -18.67 24.50 2.99
CA SER A 9 -18.51 24.48 4.46
C SER A 9 -18.03 25.81 5.04
N ARG A 10 -17.21 26.56 4.29
CA ARG A 10 -16.75 27.91 4.70
C ARG A 10 -17.88 28.83 5.15
N HIS A 11 -19.01 28.79 4.47
CA HIS A 11 -20.17 29.64 4.80
C HIS A 11 -20.91 29.17 6.06
N LEU A 12 -20.77 27.90 6.43
CA LEU A 12 -21.39 27.30 7.61
C LEU A 12 -20.55 27.53 8.88
N ASP A 13 -19.22 27.46 8.75
CA ASP A 13 -18.28 27.58 9.85
C ASP A 13 -17.65 28.98 10.01
N GLY A 14 -18.04 29.93 9.13
CA GLY A 14 -17.64 31.33 9.23
C GLY A 14 -16.18 31.63 8.86
N ARG A 15 -15.48 30.71 8.19
CA ARG A 15 -14.10 30.93 7.73
C ARG A 15 -14.00 32.05 6.69
N LYS A 16 -12.85 32.72 6.67
CA LYS A 16 -12.55 33.73 5.67
C LYS A 16 -12.21 33.09 4.31
N PRO A 17 -12.40 33.82 3.19
CA PRO A 17 -11.93 33.39 1.89
C PRO A 17 -10.43 33.00 1.90
N GLY A 18 -10.09 31.84 1.34
CA GLY A 18 -8.75 31.31 1.29
C GLY A 18 -8.31 30.47 2.50
N GLU A 19 -9.04 30.49 3.61
CA GLU A 19 -8.75 29.63 4.75
C GLU A 19 -9.14 28.18 4.46
N PRO A 20 -8.27 27.20 4.83
CA PRO A 20 -8.56 25.79 4.61
C PRO A 20 -9.70 25.29 5.49
N ALA A 21 -10.34 24.21 5.11
CA ALA A 21 -11.27 23.50 5.98
C ALA A 21 -10.55 22.91 7.19
N ASN A 22 -11.29 22.75 8.31
CA ASN A 22 -10.79 22.02 9.46
C ASN A 22 -10.49 20.58 9.07
N THR A 23 -9.41 20.05 9.61
CA THR A 23 -8.92 18.69 9.36
C THR A 23 -8.92 17.89 10.65
N LEU A 24 -8.73 16.57 10.56
CA LEU A 24 -8.57 15.72 11.74
C LEU A 24 -7.45 16.22 12.68
N ILE A 25 -6.40 16.82 12.11
CA ILE A 25 -5.27 17.36 12.87
C ILE A 25 -5.73 18.44 13.88
N ASP A 26 -6.78 19.19 13.56
CA ASP A 26 -7.28 20.27 14.41
C ASP A 26 -7.95 19.77 15.71
N TYR A 27 -8.26 18.48 15.82
CA TYR A 27 -8.81 17.84 17.01
C TYR A 27 -7.76 17.32 17.99
N PHE A 28 -6.48 17.28 17.58
CA PHE A 28 -5.39 16.83 18.46
C PHE A 28 -4.92 17.94 19.39
N PRO A 29 -4.35 17.59 20.56
CA PRO A 29 -3.64 18.55 21.42
C PRO A 29 -2.53 19.28 20.63
N ARG A 30 -2.11 20.46 21.09
CA ARG A 30 -1.10 21.25 20.36
C ARG A 30 0.29 20.62 20.31
N ASP A 31 0.59 19.75 21.24
CA ASP A 31 1.90 19.08 21.44
C ASP A 31 1.91 17.60 21.05
N PHE A 32 1.03 17.19 20.14
CA PHE A 32 1.00 15.81 19.67
C PHE A 32 2.20 15.46 18.80
N LEU A 33 2.61 14.20 18.86
CA LEU A 33 3.64 13.63 17.99
C LEU A 33 3.01 13.13 16.69
N THR A 34 3.57 13.55 15.57
CA THR A 34 3.17 13.07 14.24
C THR A 34 4.16 12.02 13.75
N ILE A 35 3.70 10.81 13.48
CA ILE A 35 4.50 9.77 12.83
C ILE A 35 4.05 9.67 11.38
N ILE A 36 4.96 9.94 10.45
CA ILE A 36 4.71 9.93 9.01
C ILE A 36 5.31 8.64 8.45
N ASP A 37 4.44 7.65 8.26
CA ASP A 37 4.83 6.38 7.67
C ASP A 37 4.98 6.48 6.15
N GLU A 38 5.89 5.67 5.58
CA GLU A 38 6.30 5.72 4.17
C GLU A 38 6.53 7.17 3.71
N SER A 39 7.29 7.91 4.50
CA SER A 39 7.46 9.37 4.35
C SER A 39 7.96 9.77 2.97
N HIS A 40 8.77 8.93 2.32
CA HIS A 40 9.26 9.15 0.95
C HIS A 40 8.14 9.23 -0.11
N VAL A 41 6.93 8.74 0.20
CA VAL A 41 5.72 8.86 -0.63
C VAL A 41 4.76 9.87 -0.02
N THR A 42 4.53 9.81 1.29
CA THR A 42 3.55 10.64 2.00
C THR A 42 3.89 12.13 1.93
N VAL A 43 5.14 12.50 2.12
CA VAL A 43 5.56 13.92 2.06
C VAL A 43 5.35 14.52 0.67
N PRO A 44 5.79 13.90 -0.44
CA PRO A 44 5.47 14.37 -1.79
C PRO A 44 3.97 14.45 -2.07
N GLN A 45 3.17 13.50 -1.59
CA GLN A 45 1.71 13.53 -1.74
C GLN A 45 1.09 14.74 -1.04
N ILE A 46 1.43 15.02 0.21
CA ILE A 46 0.92 16.19 0.94
C ILE A 46 1.30 17.48 0.20
N ARG A 47 2.51 17.56 -0.35
CA ARG A 47 2.96 18.72 -1.14
C ARG A 47 2.16 18.91 -2.43
N GLY A 48 1.79 17.81 -3.11
CA GLY A 48 1.07 17.86 -4.38
C GLY A 48 -0.45 18.01 -4.26
N MET A 49 -1.04 17.64 -3.12
CA MET A 49 -2.51 17.60 -2.93
C MET A 49 -3.19 18.94 -3.19
N TYR A 50 -2.64 20.03 -2.68
CA TYR A 50 -3.23 21.35 -2.82
C TYR A 50 -3.33 21.79 -4.29
N GLU A 51 -2.24 21.70 -5.03
CA GLU A 51 -2.22 22.16 -6.44
C GLU A 51 -3.09 21.29 -7.33
N GLY A 52 -3.14 19.98 -7.10
CA GLY A 52 -4.01 19.05 -7.82
C GLY A 52 -5.49 19.35 -7.60
N ASP A 53 -5.90 19.59 -6.33
CA ASP A 53 -7.28 19.95 -6.01
C ASP A 53 -7.65 21.32 -6.57
N ARG A 54 -6.77 22.31 -6.42
CA ARG A 54 -6.97 23.66 -6.93
C ARG A 54 -7.15 23.69 -8.45
N SER A 55 -6.28 23.01 -9.19
CA SER A 55 -6.35 22.98 -10.65
C SER A 55 -7.70 22.42 -11.14
N ARG A 56 -8.14 21.28 -10.56
CA ARG A 56 -9.43 20.70 -10.89
C ARG A 56 -10.60 21.61 -10.56
N LYS A 57 -10.60 22.23 -9.39
CA LYS A 57 -11.69 23.11 -8.94
C LYS A 57 -11.73 24.43 -9.71
N MET A 58 -10.59 24.98 -10.07
CA MET A 58 -10.51 26.19 -10.91
C MET A 58 -11.26 25.99 -12.23
N THR A 59 -11.00 24.87 -12.93
CA THR A 59 -11.71 24.53 -14.16
C THR A 59 -13.23 24.46 -13.94
N LEU A 60 -13.68 23.83 -12.83
CA LEU A 60 -15.12 23.74 -12.53
C LEU A 60 -15.74 25.11 -12.20
N VAL A 61 -15.02 26.00 -11.56
CA VAL A 61 -15.49 27.36 -11.25
C VAL A 61 -15.53 28.22 -12.51
N GLU A 62 -14.50 28.19 -13.34
CA GLU A 62 -14.43 28.94 -14.61
C GLU A 62 -15.58 28.59 -15.56
N HIS A 63 -15.98 27.30 -15.58
CA HIS A 63 -17.09 26.84 -16.42
C HIS A 63 -18.46 26.86 -15.71
N GLY A 64 -18.57 27.46 -14.53
CA GLY A 64 -19.84 27.63 -13.81
C GLY A 64 -20.41 26.37 -13.15
N PHE A 65 -19.68 25.27 -13.08
CA PHE A 65 -20.09 24.04 -12.39
C PHE A 65 -19.93 24.09 -10.87
N ARG A 66 -19.14 25.03 -10.36
CA ARG A 66 -18.90 25.28 -8.94
C ARG A 66 -18.86 26.78 -8.67
N LEU A 67 -19.29 27.18 -7.46
CA LEU A 67 -19.12 28.56 -6.99
C LEU A 67 -17.66 28.81 -6.57
N PRO A 68 -17.16 30.06 -6.61
CA PRO A 68 -15.79 30.39 -6.23
C PRO A 68 -15.38 29.90 -4.84
N SER A 69 -16.32 29.87 -3.88
CA SER A 69 -16.08 29.40 -2.51
C SER A 69 -15.77 27.89 -2.39
N ALA A 70 -16.00 27.11 -3.46
CA ALA A 70 -15.57 25.71 -3.50
C ALA A 70 -14.03 25.55 -3.43
N LEU A 71 -13.28 26.61 -3.81
CA LEU A 71 -11.83 26.65 -3.70
C LEU A 71 -11.33 26.66 -2.23
N ASP A 72 -12.18 27.03 -1.28
CA ASP A 72 -11.82 27.11 0.13
C ASP A 72 -12.01 25.77 0.88
N ASN A 73 -12.76 24.84 0.31
CA ASN A 73 -12.77 23.45 0.77
C ASN A 73 -11.62 22.70 0.10
N ARG A 74 -10.43 22.85 0.62
CA ARG A 74 -9.18 22.41 0.04
C ARG A 74 -8.29 21.68 1.04
N PRO A 75 -7.39 20.80 0.56
CA PRO A 75 -6.33 20.26 1.40
C PRO A 75 -5.47 21.38 1.99
N LEU A 76 -4.79 21.07 3.09
CA LEU A 76 -3.75 21.94 3.62
C LEU A 76 -2.62 22.07 2.59
N ARG A 77 -2.03 23.26 2.50
CA ARG A 77 -0.72 23.41 1.91
C ARG A 77 0.33 22.76 2.80
N TYR A 78 1.48 22.42 2.23
CA TYR A 78 2.53 21.79 3.01
C TYR A 78 3.00 22.65 4.19
N ASP A 79 3.13 23.95 4.01
CA ASP A 79 3.50 24.90 5.07
C ASP A 79 2.44 25.02 6.16
N GLU A 80 1.16 24.86 5.83
CA GLU A 80 0.05 24.83 6.80
C GLU A 80 0.07 23.52 7.60
N PHE A 81 0.30 22.39 6.91
CA PHE A 81 0.50 21.09 7.55
C PHE A 81 1.71 21.12 8.49
N ASP A 82 2.84 21.64 8.01
CA ASP A 82 4.08 21.71 8.78
C ASP A 82 3.94 22.54 10.07
N LYS A 83 3.20 23.65 10.01
CA LYS A 83 2.90 24.50 11.20
C LYS A 83 1.97 23.83 12.19
N LYS A 84 1.04 22.96 11.73
CA LYS A 84 0.10 22.25 12.59
C LYS A 84 0.72 21.03 13.28
N THR A 85 1.77 20.46 12.70
CA THR A 85 2.47 19.27 13.19
C THR A 85 3.86 19.65 13.72
N SER A 86 3.97 19.87 15.04
CA SER A 86 5.22 20.39 15.65
C SER A 86 6.33 19.35 15.68
N GLN A 87 6.10 18.20 16.31
CA GLN A 87 7.07 17.10 16.40
C GLN A 87 6.76 16.03 15.36
N LYS A 88 7.76 15.63 14.59
CA LYS A 88 7.61 14.66 13.49
C LYS A 88 8.64 13.56 13.57
N VAL A 89 8.20 12.33 13.33
CA VAL A 89 9.05 11.18 13.06
C VAL A 89 8.74 10.70 11.65
N PHE A 90 9.73 10.74 10.79
CA PHE A 90 9.63 10.18 9.44
C PHE A 90 10.06 8.72 9.47
N VAL A 91 9.20 7.83 9.00
CA VAL A 91 9.48 6.39 8.93
C VAL A 91 9.55 5.99 7.46
N SER A 92 10.64 5.41 7.03
CA SER A 92 10.80 4.91 5.66
C SER A 92 11.98 3.96 5.54
N ALA A 93 11.83 2.91 4.73
CA ALA A 93 12.96 2.06 4.32
C ALA A 93 13.89 2.78 3.31
N THR A 94 13.38 3.82 2.65
CA THR A 94 14.05 4.58 1.59
C THR A 94 13.74 6.07 1.73
N PRO A 95 14.22 6.75 2.80
CA PRO A 95 13.86 8.14 3.07
C PRO A 95 14.18 9.06 1.88
N GLY A 96 13.38 10.10 1.71
CA GLY A 96 13.56 11.11 0.67
C GLY A 96 14.57 12.17 1.05
N ASP A 97 14.92 13.02 0.08
CA ASP A 97 15.93 14.07 0.30
C ASP A 97 15.43 15.14 1.30
N TYR A 98 14.11 15.34 1.35
CA TYR A 98 13.51 16.26 2.30
C TYR A 98 13.72 15.79 3.75
N GLU A 99 13.39 14.53 4.03
CA GLU A 99 13.53 13.94 5.36
C GLU A 99 15.00 13.98 5.81
N MET A 100 15.90 13.59 4.91
CA MET A 100 17.34 13.56 5.21
C MET A 100 17.93 14.95 5.47
N THR A 101 17.38 16.01 4.84
CA THR A 101 17.86 17.39 5.03
C THR A 101 17.18 18.12 6.18
N SER A 102 15.95 17.74 6.54
CA SER A 102 15.17 18.42 7.59
C SER A 102 15.21 17.74 8.94
N ALA A 103 15.60 16.45 9.00
CA ALA A 103 15.71 15.72 10.25
C ALA A 103 16.91 16.18 11.07
N GLU A 104 16.71 16.41 12.38
CA GLU A 104 17.80 16.69 13.32
C GLU A 104 18.60 15.43 13.66
N GLN A 105 17.98 14.27 13.59
CA GLN A 105 18.58 12.99 13.88
C GLN A 105 18.07 11.92 12.91
N VAL A 106 18.99 11.07 12.44
CA VAL A 106 18.66 9.87 11.63
C VAL A 106 19.05 8.64 12.43
N VAL A 107 18.09 7.72 12.60
CA VAL A 107 18.29 6.45 13.31
C VAL A 107 17.94 5.31 12.37
N GLU A 108 18.82 4.32 12.27
CA GLU A 108 18.57 3.11 11.49
C GLU A 108 18.06 1.97 12.40
N GLN A 109 17.00 1.32 11.98
CA GLN A 109 16.53 0.08 12.59
C GLN A 109 16.62 -1.05 11.56
N ILE A 110 17.76 -1.73 11.52
CA ILE A 110 18.05 -2.79 10.56
C ILE A 110 17.69 -4.17 11.13
N ILE A 111 17.90 -4.36 12.42
CA ILE A 111 17.75 -5.67 13.07
C ILE A 111 16.28 -6.07 13.14
N ARG A 112 15.99 -7.26 12.60
CA ARG A 112 14.68 -7.92 12.70
C ARG A 112 14.71 -8.98 13.79
N PRO A 113 13.79 -8.95 14.77
CA PRO A 113 13.76 -9.94 15.85
C PRO A 113 13.58 -11.39 15.37
N THR A 114 12.96 -11.58 14.21
CA THR A 114 12.77 -12.89 13.55
C THR A 114 14.06 -13.47 12.97
N GLY A 115 15.16 -12.73 12.97
CA GLY A 115 16.41 -13.13 12.34
C GLY A 115 16.39 -13.11 10.80
N LEU A 116 15.26 -12.78 10.17
CA LEU A 116 15.15 -12.74 8.70
C LEU A 116 16.14 -11.74 8.10
N VAL A 117 16.85 -12.19 7.08
CA VAL A 117 17.86 -11.41 6.36
C VAL A 117 17.27 -10.86 5.07
N ASP A 118 17.85 -9.76 4.57
CA ASP A 118 17.50 -9.30 3.22
C ASP A 118 17.88 -10.34 2.16
N PRO A 119 17.14 -10.43 1.04
CA PRO A 119 17.32 -11.50 0.05
C PRO A 119 18.68 -11.43 -0.64
N GLU A 120 19.10 -12.56 -1.22
CA GLU A 120 20.21 -12.60 -2.14
C GLU A 120 19.80 -12.00 -3.49
N ILE A 121 20.73 -11.24 -4.10
CA ILE A 121 20.47 -10.58 -5.38
C ILE A 121 21.43 -11.14 -6.41
N GLU A 122 20.86 -11.65 -7.51
CA GLU A 122 21.58 -12.06 -8.71
C GLU A 122 21.26 -11.11 -9.87
N VAL A 123 22.28 -10.73 -10.62
CA VAL A 123 22.11 -9.98 -11.89
C VAL A 123 22.37 -10.96 -13.04
N ARG A 124 21.41 -11.10 -13.93
CA ARG A 124 21.46 -12.00 -15.09
C ARG A 124 21.23 -11.23 -16.39
N PRO A 125 21.73 -11.70 -17.53
CA PRO A 125 21.57 -11.03 -18.82
C PRO A 125 20.09 -10.99 -19.26
N ILE A 126 19.72 -9.95 -20.02
CA ILE A 126 18.37 -9.83 -20.61
C ILE A 126 18.11 -10.90 -21.65
N LYS A 127 19.15 -11.29 -22.41
CA LYS A 127 19.01 -12.33 -23.42
C LYS A 127 18.64 -13.67 -22.78
N GLY A 128 17.50 -14.22 -23.13
CA GLY A 128 16.98 -15.47 -22.57
C GLY A 128 16.27 -15.30 -21.21
N GLN A 129 15.99 -14.05 -20.78
CA GLN A 129 15.38 -13.78 -19.48
C GLN A 129 14.04 -14.46 -19.26
N ILE A 130 13.25 -14.71 -20.31
CA ILE A 130 11.91 -15.31 -20.17
C ILE A 130 12.03 -16.83 -19.93
N ASP A 131 12.92 -17.51 -20.63
CA ASP A 131 13.15 -18.95 -20.44
C ASP A 131 13.78 -19.21 -19.07
N ASP A 132 14.79 -18.41 -18.69
CA ASP A 132 15.43 -18.47 -17.38
C ASP A 132 14.44 -18.17 -16.25
N LEU A 133 13.56 -17.18 -16.44
CA LEU A 133 12.48 -16.87 -15.48
C LEU A 133 11.49 -18.03 -15.33
N LEU A 134 11.13 -18.70 -16.42
CA LEU A 134 10.22 -19.85 -16.38
C LEU A 134 10.82 -21.01 -15.58
N ASP A 135 12.12 -21.29 -15.76
CA ASP A 135 12.83 -22.31 -14.99
C ASP A 135 12.85 -21.96 -13.49
N GLU A 136 13.17 -20.72 -13.13
CA GLU A 136 13.16 -20.23 -11.74
C GLU A 136 11.75 -20.27 -11.11
N ILE A 137 10.71 -19.96 -11.88
CA ILE A 137 9.32 -20.10 -11.45
C ILE A 137 9.02 -21.57 -11.11
N ASN A 138 9.38 -22.49 -12.00
CA ASN A 138 9.14 -23.92 -11.80
C ASN A 138 9.89 -24.46 -10.57
N GLU A 139 11.14 -24.05 -10.36
CA GLU A 139 11.91 -24.44 -9.19
C GLU A 139 11.32 -23.88 -7.87
N THR A 140 10.80 -22.66 -7.90
CA THR A 140 10.23 -21.97 -6.74
C THR A 140 8.87 -22.59 -6.39
N THR A 141 8.02 -22.78 -7.37
CA THR A 141 6.67 -23.33 -7.15
C THR A 141 6.70 -24.81 -6.76
N ALA A 142 7.71 -25.57 -7.18
CA ALA A 142 7.93 -26.94 -6.70
C ALA A 142 8.19 -27.03 -5.18
N LYS A 143 8.62 -25.93 -4.54
CA LYS A 143 8.80 -25.81 -3.08
C LYS A 143 7.57 -25.24 -2.36
N ASP A 144 6.45 -25.09 -3.08
CA ASP A 144 5.22 -24.43 -2.59
C ASP A 144 5.43 -22.95 -2.21
N GLU A 145 6.39 -22.29 -2.85
CA GLU A 145 6.69 -20.86 -2.66
C GLU A 145 6.13 -20.04 -3.83
N ARG A 146 6.04 -18.72 -3.65
CA ARG A 146 5.37 -17.82 -4.60
C ARG A 146 6.35 -16.84 -5.23
N VAL A 147 5.98 -16.35 -6.43
CA VAL A 147 6.84 -15.51 -7.26
C VAL A 147 6.15 -14.18 -7.57
N LEU A 148 6.89 -13.08 -7.46
CA LEU A 148 6.51 -11.77 -7.98
C LEU A 148 7.40 -11.40 -9.15
N VAL A 149 6.80 -10.98 -10.26
CA VAL A 149 7.52 -10.53 -11.46
C VAL A 149 7.17 -9.09 -11.77
N THR A 150 8.17 -8.20 -11.89
CA THR A 150 7.94 -6.81 -12.26
C THR A 150 8.38 -6.50 -13.66
N THR A 151 7.49 -5.88 -14.45
CA THR A 151 7.73 -5.40 -15.81
C THR A 151 7.71 -3.87 -15.86
N LEU A 152 8.05 -3.29 -17.02
CA LEU A 152 8.05 -1.84 -17.23
C LEU A 152 6.73 -1.29 -17.75
N THR A 153 5.98 -2.08 -18.50
CA THR A 153 4.75 -1.63 -19.16
C THR A 153 3.61 -2.61 -18.95
N LYS A 154 2.37 -2.10 -19.06
CA LYS A 154 1.15 -2.90 -18.99
C LYS A 154 1.15 -4.00 -20.04
N LYS A 155 1.52 -3.65 -21.28
CA LYS A 155 1.58 -4.62 -22.38
C LYS A 155 2.58 -5.75 -22.10
N MET A 156 3.78 -5.44 -21.59
CA MET A 156 4.74 -6.49 -21.21
C MET A 156 4.19 -7.40 -20.12
N ALA A 157 3.44 -6.85 -19.15
CA ALA A 157 2.84 -7.65 -18.08
C ALA A 157 1.77 -8.59 -18.64
N GLU A 158 0.93 -8.10 -19.55
CA GLU A 158 -0.11 -8.88 -20.23
C GLU A 158 0.52 -9.97 -21.09
N ASP A 159 1.43 -9.61 -22.00
CA ASP A 159 2.10 -10.56 -22.91
C ASP A 159 2.85 -11.66 -22.12
N LEU A 160 3.51 -11.28 -21.01
CA LEU A 160 4.22 -12.25 -20.17
C LEU A 160 3.24 -13.17 -19.41
N THR A 161 2.12 -12.62 -18.93
CA THR A 161 1.10 -13.41 -18.23
C THR A 161 0.51 -14.46 -19.17
N ASP A 162 0.18 -14.08 -20.40
CA ASP A 162 -0.35 -15.00 -21.41
C ASP A 162 0.69 -16.10 -21.74
N TYR A 163 1.94 -15.71 -21.94
CA TYR A 163 3.02 -16.67 -22.19
C TYR A 163 3.18 -17.69 -21.06
N LEU A 164 3.24 -17.22 -19.79
CA LEU A 164 3.37 -18.09 -18.63
C LEU A 164 2.16 -19.02 -18.47
N PHE A 165 0.96 -18.49 -18.72
CA PHE A 165 -0.27 -19.28 -18.68
C PHE A 165 -0.28 -20.39 -19.73
N GLU A 166 0.14 -20.11 -20.97
CA GLU A 166 0.28 -21.11 -22.04
C GLU A 166 1.29 -22.20 -21.69
N HIS A 167 2.27 -21.90 -20.83
CA HIS A 167 3.26 -22.87 -20.32
C HIS A 167 2.82 -23.55 -19.02
N GLY A 168 1.55 -23.42 -18.64
CA GLY A 168 0.96 -24.15 -17.51
C GLY A 168 1.21 -23.51 -16.13
N VAL A 169 1.75 -22.30 -16.07
CA VAL A 169 1.96 -21.57 -14.81
C VAL A 169 0.63 -20.97 -14.33
N LYS A 170 0.31 -21.13 -13.06
CA LYS A 170 -0.85 -20.48 -12.42
C LYS A 170 -0.51 -19.02 -12.13
N VAL A 171 -0.78 -18.15 -13.07
CA VAL A 171 -0.36 -16.74 -13.07
C VAL A 171 -1.56 -15.78 -13.16
N ARG A 172 -1.45 -14.65 -12.50
CA ARG A 172 -2.34 -13.49 -12.67
C ARG A 172 -1.50 -12.23 -12.85
N TYR A 173 -2.03 -11.25 -13.59
CA TYR A 173 -1.39 -9.95 -13.65
C TYR A 173 -2.08 -8.92 -12.76
N LEU A 174 -1.31 -7.96 -12.26
CA LEU A 174 -1.76 -6.91 -11.38
C LEU A 174 -1.36 -5.53 -11.93
N HIS A 175 -2.34 -4.66 -12.22
CA HIS A 175 -2.12 -3.30 -12.72
C HIS A 175 -2.96 -2.25 -11.98
N SER A 176 -2.77 -0.97 -12.34
CA SER A 176 -3.40 0.17 -11.66
C SER A 176 -4.92 0.23 -11.82
N ASP A 177 -5.46 -0.34 -12.89
CA ASP A 177 -6.87 -0.24 -13.25
C ASP A 177 -7.74 -1.33 -12.58
N ILE A 178 -7.10 -2.30 -11.92
CA ILE A 178 -7.77 -3.34 -11.13
C ILE A 178 -8.37 -2.71 -9.88
N GLY A 179 -9.64 -2.98 -9.63
CA GLY A 179 -10.36 -2.50 -8.45
C GLY A 179 -9.74 -3.01 -7.14
N THR A 180 -9.99 -2.29 -6.06
CA THR A 180 -9.39 -2.62 -4.75
C THR A 180 -9.79 -4.02 -4.28
N LEU A 181 -11.04 -4.43 -4.45
CA LEU A 181 -11.52 -5.75 -4.05
C LEU A 181 -10.86 -6.87 -4.87
N GLU A 182 -10.83 -6.74 -6.19
CA GLU A 182 -10.19 -7.72 -7.07
C GLU A 182 -8.68 -7.85 -6.76
N ARG A 183 -8.01 -6.74 -6.44
CA ARG A 183 -6.61 -6.75 -6.00
C ARG A 183 -6.42 -7.58 -4.72
N VAL A 184 -7.29 -7.40 -3.73
CA VAL A 184 -7.26 -8.16 -2.46
C VAL A 184 -7.46 -9.65 -2.75
N GLU A 185 -8.37 -9.99 -3.66
CA GLU A 185 -8.63 -11.37 -4.05
C GLU A 185 -7.41 -12.02 -4.74
N ILE A 186 -6.78 -11.35 -5.72
CA ILE A 186 -5.57 -11.85 -6.39
C ILE A 186 -4.46 -12.14 -5.36
N LEU A 187 -4.25 -11.24 -4.40
CA LEU A 187 -3.24 -11.43 -3.37
C LEU A 187 -3.58 -12.58 -2.41
N ARG A 188 -4.86 -12.77 -2.11
CA ARG A 188 -5.35 -13.90 -1.33
C ARG A 188 -5.17 -15.22 -2.08
N GLU A 189 -5.48 -15.26 -3.37
CA GLU A 189 -5.25 -16.42 -4.25
C GLU A 189 -3.76 -16.79 -4.26
N LEU A 190 -2.86 -15.80 -4.38
CA LEU A 190 -1.42 -16.02 -4.31
C LEU A 190 -1.00 -16.64 -2.96
N ARG A 191 -1.46 -16.09 -1.86
CA ARG A 191 -1.14 -16.59 -0.53
C ARG A 191 -1.70 -17.99 -0.27
N LYS A 192 -2.87 -18.33 -0.84
CA LYS A 192 -3.49 -19.66 -0.73
C LYS A 192 -2.90 -20.70 -1.69
N GLY A 193 -2.05 -20.30 -2.64
CA GLY A 193 -1.51 -21.19 -3.67
C GLY A 193 -2.51 -21.57 -4.76
N VAL A 194 -3.60 -20.83 -4.88
CA VAL A 194 -4.51 -20.93 -6.04
C VAL A 194 -3.80 -20.45 -7.31
N ILE A 195 -3.00 -19.39 -7.16
CA ILE A 195 -2.03 -18.94 -8.15
C ILE A 195 -0.63 -18.95 -7.53
N ASP A 196 0.39 -19.13 -8.37
CA ASP A 196 1.78 -19.24 -7.94
C ASP A 196 2.59 -17.98 -8.28
N VAL A 197 2.16 -17.23 -9.29
CA VAL A 197 2.88 -16.08 -9.82
C VAL A 197 1.95 -14.87 -9.97
N VAL A 198 2.45 -13.71 -9.57
CA VAL A 198 1.83 -12.42 -9.90
C VAL A 198 2.81 -11.60 -10.73
N VAL A 199 2.37 -11.18 -11.93
CA VAL A 199 3.09 -10.26 -12.80
C VAL A 199 2.51 -8.87 -12.68
N GLY A 200 3.33 -7.84 -12.58
CA GLY A 200 2.82 -6.47 -12.51
C GLY A 200 3.85 -5.40 -12.85
N ILE A 201 3.36 -4.19 -13.10
CA ILE A 201 4.22 -3.04 -13.41
C ILE A 201 4.80 -2.43 -12.14
N ASN A 202 3.95 -2.20 -11.17
CA ASN A 202 4.29 -1.58 -9.90
C ASN A 202 3.68 -2.39 -8.76
N LEU A 203 4.38 -3.46 -8.39
CA LEU A 203 4.04 -4.28 -7.23
C LEU A 203 4.53 -3.65 -5.91
N LEU A 204 4.96 -2.37 -5.98
CA LEU A 204 5.57 -1.62 -4.88
C LEU A 204 4.56 -0.94 -3.97
N ARG A 205 3.26 -1.02 -4.26
CA ARG A 205 2.29 -0.35 -3.40
C ARG A 205 2.45 -0.87 -1.98
N GLU A 206 2.52 0.08 -1.08
CA GLU A 206 2.65 -0.11 0.36
C GLU A 206 1.56 -1.09 0.85
N GLY A 207 1.85 -1.83 1.91
CA GLY A 207 0.88 -2.75 2.50
C GLY A 207 0.85 -4.17 1.94
N LEU A 208 1.71 -4.55 0.97
CA LEU A 208 1.87 -5.94 0.56
C LEU A 208 2.75 -6.69 1.57
N ASP A 209 2.13 -7.58 2.31
CA ASP A 209 2.77 -8.49 3.25
C ASP A 209 2.57 -9.93 2.80
N LEU A 210 3.53 -10.45 2.04
CA LEU A 210 3.47 -11.74 1.37
C LEU A 210 4.64 -12.63 1.79
N PRO A 211 4.59 -13.24 2.99
CA PRO A 211 5.67 -14.08 3.48
C PRO A 211 5.87 -15.37 2.66
N GLU A 212 4.89 -15.75 1.87
CA GLU A 212 4.96 -16.89 0.96
C GLU A 212 5.82 -16.63 -0.28
N VAL A 213 6.12 -15.36 -0.58
CA VAL A 213 6.96 -14.96 -1.72
C VAL A 213 8.43 -15.15 -1.36
N SER A 214 9.09 -16.03 -2.09
CA SER A 214 10.55 -16.27 -1.97
C SER A 214 11.33 -15.74 -3.19
N LEU A 215 10.70 -15.65 -4.36
CA LEU A 215 11.35 -15.12 -5.57
C LEU A 215 10.70 -13.80 -6.01
N VAL A 216 11.57 -12.81 -6.25
CA VAL A 216 11.19 -11.56 -6.93
C VAL A 216 12.05 -11.42 -8.18
N ALA A 217 11.42 -11.37 -9.36
CA ALA A 217 12.09 -11.16 -10.63
C ALA A 217 11.83 -9.74 -11.14
N ILE A 218 12.88 -9.03 -11.52
CA ILE A 218 12.84 -7.67 -12.05
C ILE A 218 13.33 -7.70 -13.49
N LEU A 219 12.40 -7.65 -14.45
CA LEU A 219 12.74 -7.61 -15.86
C LEU A 219 13.23 -6.22 -16.27
N ASP A 220 14.17 -6.18 -17.21
CA ASP A 220 14.75 -4.94 -17.74
C ASP A 220 15.16 -3.97 -16.61
N ALA A 221 15.91 -4.47 -15.64
CA ALA A 221 16.29 -3.70 -14.45
C ALA A 221 17.24 -2.53 -14.77
N ASP A 222 17.93 -2.58 -15.91
CA ASP A 222 18.83 -1.53 -16.39
C ASP A 222 18.15 -0.40 -17.17
N LYS A 223 16.84 -0.45 -17.33
CA LYS A 223 16.06 0.63 -17.97
C LYS A 223 15.73 1.68 -16.92
N GLU A 224 16.65 2.61 -16.69
CA GLU A 224 16.46 3.67 -15.71
C GLU A 224 15.17 4.48 -15.93
N GLY A 225 14.51 4.83 -14.83
CA GLY A 225 13.26 5.58 -14.82
C GLY A 225 12.58 5.50 -13.47
N PHE A 226 11.37 6.02 -13.37
CA PHE A 226 10.62 6.08 -12.13
C PHE A 226 10.46 4.71 -11.45
N LEU A 227 10.25 3.63 -12.24
CA LEU A 227 10.07 2.27 -11.73
C LEU A 227 11.39 1.51 -11.46
N ARG A 228 12.51 2.06 -11.86
CA ARG A 228 13.84 1.44 -11.75
C ARG A 228 14.87 2.36 -11.09
N ASN A 229 14.40 3.39 -10.35
CA ASN A 229 15.29 4.16 -9.47
C ASN A 229 15.67 3.32 -8.24
N HIS A 230 16.72 3.70 -7.53
CA HIS A 230 17.23 2.96 -6.37
C HIS A 230 16.18 2.71 -5.28
N ARG A 231 15.30 3.70 -5.00
CA ARG A 231 14.22 3.55 -4.00
C ARG A 231 13.22 2.48 -4.42
N SER A 232 12.76 2.54 -5.68
CA SER A 232 11.84 1.54 -6.24
C SER A 232 12.44 0.14 -6.23
N LEU A 233 13.73 0.01 -6.57
CA LEU A 233 14.43 -1.28 -6.54
C LEU A 233 14.53 -1.82 -5.10
N ILE A 234 14.95 -1.01 -4.11
CA ILE A 234 15.02 -1.43 -2.70
C ILE A 234 13.65 -1.89 -2.18
N GLN A 235 12.59 -1.16 -2.50
CA GLN A 235 11.22 -1.53 -2.11
C GLN A 235 10.78 -2.86 -2.75
N THR A 236 11.11 -3.08 -4.02
CA THR A 236 10.82 -4.34 -4.73
C THR A 236 11.60 -5.51 -4.13
N ILE A 237 12.89 -5.34 -3.91
CA ILE A 237 13.78 -6.33 -3.28
C ILE A 237 13.23 -6.73 -1.91
N GLY A 238 12.78 -5.76 -1.13
CA GLY A 238 12.23 -5.97 0.20
C GLY A 238 10.99 -6.88 0.26
N ARG A 239 10.32 -7.14 -0.87
CA ARG A 239 9.17 -8.07 -0.92
C ARG A 239 9.59 -9.52 -0.67
N ALA A 240 10.79 -9.93 -1.03
CA ALA A 240 11.33 -11.26 -0.74
C ALA A 240 11.97 -11.37 0.68
N ALA A 241 12.08 -10.29 1.43
CA ALA A 241 12.79 -10.26 2.71
C ALA A 241 12.03 -10.89 3.90
N ARG A 242 10.84 -11.45 3.67
CA ARG A 242 10.01 -12.12 4.68
C ARG A 242 10.05 -13.64 4.60
N ASN A 243 10.78 -14.16 3.63
CA ASN A 243 11.01 -15.58 3.44
C ASN A 243 12.50 -15.90 3.68
N VAL A 244 12.79 -16.98 4.36
CA VAL A 244 14.17 -17.44 4.61
C VAL A 244 14.90 -17.73 3.30
N SER A 245 14.19 -18.27 2.31
CA SER A 245 14.70 -18.59 0.96
C SER A 245 14.66 -17.36 0.02
N GLY A 246 14.49 -16.16 0.56
CA GLY A 246 14.31 -14.95 -0.25
C GLY A 246 15.42 -14.71 -1.26
N LYS A 247 15.07 -14.64 -2.55
CA LYS A 247 15.95 -14.41 -3.68
C LYS A 247 15.38 -13.33 -4.60
N VAL A 248 16.25 -12.53 -5.17
CA VAL A 248 15.89 -11.54 -6.19
C VAL A 248 16.76 -11.73 -7.42
N ILE A 249 16.14 -11.77 -8.60
CA ILE A 249 16.82 -11.79 -9.88
C ILE A 249 16.55 -10.48 -10.60
N MET A 250 17.60 -9.79 -10.97
CA MET A 250 17.55 -8.60 -11.82
C MET A 250 18.07 -8.94 -13.21
N TYR A 251 17.20 -8.90 -14.21
CA TYR A 251 17.63 -9.08 -15.60
C TYR A 251 18.11 -7.75 -16.16
N ALA A 252 19.40 -7.67 -16.45
CA ALA A 252 20.07 -6.47 -16.91
C ALA A 252 21.33 -6.82 -17.73
N ASP A 253 21.58 -6.08 -18.80
CA ASP A 253 22.83 -6.22 -19.58
C ASP A 253 23.97 -5.36 -19.00
N ARG A 254 23.62 -4.38 -18.16
CA ARG A 254 24.58 -3.54 -17.43
C ARG A 254 24.03 -3.15 -16.05
N GLU A 255 24.90 -3.03 -15.08
CA GLU A 255 24.52 -2.44 -13.80
C GLU A 255 24.47 -0.91 -13.90
N THR A 256 23.30 -0.35 -13.64
CA THR A 256 23.11 1.12 -13.54
C THR A 256 23.48 1.62 -12.14
N ASP A 257 23.63 2.93 -11.98
CA ASP A 257 23.92 3.53 -10.67
C ASP A 257 22.81 3.26 -9.66
N SER A 258 21.54 3.28 -10.11
CA SER A 258 20.39 2.92 -9.27
C SER A 258 20.43 1.46 -8.81
N MET A 259 20.83 0.54 -9.68
CA MET A 259 21.01 -0.86 -9.31
C MET A 259 22.14 -1.04 -8.30
N LYS A 260 23.31 -0.42 -8.53
CA LYS A 260 24.45 -0.49 -7.61
C LYS A 260 24.06 -0.02 -6.21
N VAL A 261 23.43 1.14 -6.08
CA VAL A 261 22.96 1.67 -4.79
C VAL A 261 21.99 0.68 -4.11
N ALA A 262 21.04 0.11 -4.85
CA ALA A 262 20.08 -0.83 -4.29
C ALA A 262 20.72 -2.15 -3.85
N ILE A 263 21.63 -2.70 -4.66
CA ILE A 263 22.35 -3.93 -4.37
C ILE A 263 23.27 -3.75 -3.16
N ASP A 264 24.05 -2.68 -3.14
CA ASP A 264 25.01 -2.40 -2.05
C ASP A 264 24.30 -2.18 -0.72
N GLU A 265 23.19 -1.42 -0.72
CA GLU A 265 22.39 -1.20 0.49
C GLU A 265 21.77 -2.50 1.00
N THR A 266 21.22 -3.32 0.11
CA THR A 266 20.66 -4.63 0.50
C THR A 266 21.71 -5.55 1.08
N ARG A 267 22.91 -5.61 0.45
CA ARG A 267 24.04 -6.39 0.95
C ARG A 267 24.52 -5.88 2.31
N ARG A 268 24.59 -4.55 2.50
CA ARG A 268 24.95 -3.93 3.79
C ARG A 268 23.98 -4.36 4.88
N ARG A 269 22.66 -4.22 4.66
CA ARG A 269 21.63 -4.61 5.62
C ARG A 269 21.69 -6.10 5.94
N ARG A 270 21.83 -6.94 4.90
CA ARG A 270 22.00 -8.38 5.06
C ARG A 270 23.19 -8.74 5.93
N ALA A 271 24.36 -8.13 5.68
CA ALA A 271 25.56 -8.37 6.46
C ALA A 271 25.39 -8.02 7.95
N VAL A 272 24.74 -6.90 8.26
CA VAL A 272 24.46 -6.47 9.64
C VAL A 272 23.55 -7.49 10.34
N GLN A 273 22.48 -7.92 9.70
CA GLN A 273 21.54 -8.90 10.28
C GLN A 273 22.21 -10.27 10.47
N VAL A 274 22.99 -10.74 9.50
CA VAL A 274 23.72 -12.02 9.61
C VAL A 274 24.71 -12.01 10.76
N ALA A 275 25.46 -10.90 10.93
CA ALA A 275 26.40 -10.74 12.04
C ALA A 275 25.66 -10.79 13.38
N PHE A 276 24.55 -10.08 13.50
CA PHE A 276 23.72 -10.06 14.70
C PHE A 276 23.14 -11.44 15.02
N ASN A 277 22.60 -12.15 14.03
CA ASN A 277 22.08 -13.50 14.20
C ASN A 277 23.14 -14.46 14.73
N LYS A 278 24.36 -14.40 14.16
CA LYS A 278 25.48 -15.23 14.57
C LYS A 278 25.92 -14.93 16.01
N GLU A 279 25.98 -13.67 16.38
CA GLU A 279 26.37 -13.23 17.73
C GLU A 279 25.35 -13.69 18.78
N HIS A 280 24.05 -13.67 18.46
CA HIS A 280 22.97 -13.96 19.40
C HIS A 280 22.40 -15.39 19.25
N GLY A 281 22.96 -16.21 18.35
CA GLY A 281 22.48 -17.60 18.13
C GLY A 281 21.06 -17.65 17.59
N ILE A 282 20.64 -16.66 16.78
CA ILE A 282 19.29 -16.59 16.20
C ILE A 282 19.29 -17.33 14.86
N GLU A 283 18.37 -18.30 14.75
CA GLU A 283 18.07 -18.95 13.46
C GLU A 283 16.91 -18.24 12.79
N PRO A 284 17.06 -17.80 11.51
CA PRO A 284 15.98 -17.13 10.79
C PRO A 284 14.80 -18.06 10.55
N GLU A 285 13.59 -17.57 10.82
CA GLU A 285 12.36 -18.31 10.54
C GLU A 285 11.46 -17.51 9.61
N THR A 286 10.88 -18.19 8.60
CA THR A 286 9.89 -17.56 7.70
C THR A 286 8.66 -17.17 8.51
N ILE A 287 8.21 -15.93 8.34
CA ILE A 287 6.99 -15.43 8.99
C ILE A 287 5.79 -16.23 8.48
N ARG A 288 5.06 -16.88 9.38
CA ARG A 288 3.77 -17.48 9.06
C ARG A 288 2.65 -16.59 9.57
N LYS A 289 1.92 -15.99 8.65
CA LYS A 289 0.80 -15.11 8.97
C LYS A 289 -0.51 -15.76 8.55
N ALA A 290 -1.50 -15.79 9.44
CA ALA A 290 -2.83 -16.26 9.08
C ALA A 290 -3.36 -15.45 7.88
N ILE A 291 -3.97 -16.13 6.92
CA ILE A 291 -4.65 -15.50 5.79
C ILE A 291 -5.97 -14.97 6.33
N SER A 292 -6.03 -13.69 6.65
CA SER A 292 -7.27 -13.06 7.13
C SER A 292 -8.25 -12.91 5.97
N ASP A 293 -9.48 -13.30 6.19
CA ASP A 293 -10.58 -13.14 5.25
C ASP A 293 -11.17 -11.72 5.33
N ILE A 294 -10.32 -10.69 5.13
CA ILE A 294 -10.79 -9.29 5.12
C ILE A 294 -11.86 -9.08 4.03
N SER A 295 -11.77 -9.81 2.91
CA SER A 295 -12.81 -9.76 1.88
C SER A 295 -14.12 -10.42 2.33
N SER A 296 -14.09 -11.44 3.20
CA SER A 296 -15.32 -12.00 3.77
C SER A 296 -15.97 -11.02 4.75
N PHE A 297 -15.19 -10.28 5.55
CA PHE A 297 -15.74 -9.20 6.38
C PHE A 297 -16.35 -8.06 5.56
N ILE A 298 -15.79 -7.75 4.38
CA ILE A 298 -16.34 -6.68 3.51
C ILE A 298 -17.54 -7.22 2.71
N SER A 299 -17.46 -8.42 2.14
CA SER A 299 -18.56 -9.03 1.40
C SER A 299 -19.70 -9.51 2.31
N GLU A 300 -19.40 -10.05 3.50
CA GLU A 300 -20.42 -10.33 4.52
C GLU A 300 -21.03 -9.04 5.09
N GLY A 301 -20.27 -7.93 5.17
CA GLY A 301 -20.77 -6.62 5.56
C GLY A 301 -21.66 -5.95 4.52
N GLU A 302 -21.40 -6.12 3.22
CA GLU A 302 -22.24 -5.58 2.14
C GLU A 302 -23.44 -6.48 1.83
N ASP A 303 -23.28 -7.80 1.78
CA ASP A 303 -24.39 -8.74 1.54
C ASP A 303 -25.25 -8.97 2.79
N ALA A 304 -24.68 -9.03 3.98
CA ALA A 304 -25.41 -9.12 5.23
C ALA A 304 -26.21 -7.84 5.51
N SER A 305 -25.68 -6.64 5.21
CA SER A 305 -26.40 -5.39 5.44
C SER A 305 -27.63 -5.21 4.55
N GLU A 306 -27.65 -5.73 3.33
CA GLU A 306 -28.83 -5.64 2.43
C GLU A 306 -29.82 -6.78 2.64
N SER A 307 -29.37 -8.00 2.86
CA SER A 307 -30.28 -9.14 3.08
C SER A 307 -30.82 -9.14 4.53
N ASP A 308 -29.99 -8.86 5.52
CA ASP A 308 -30.41 -8.76 6.92
C ASP A 308 -31.22 -7.51 7.19
N ALA A 309 -30.93 -6.38 6.54
CA ALA A 309 -31.78 -5.20 6.58
C ALA A 309 -33.13 -5.43 5.90
N LYS A 310 -33.20 -6.19 4.79
CA LYS A 310 -34.46 -6.57 4.15
C LYS A 310 -35.25 -7.60 4.99
N ALA A 311 -34.56 -8.59 5.57
CA ALA A 311 -35.19 -9.56 6.46
C ALA A 311 -35.68 -8.90 7.76
N ALA A 312 -34.88 -8.07 8.41
CA ALA A 312 -35.28 -7.29 9.58
C ALA A 312 -36.40 -6.28 9.27
N ALA A 313 -36.39 -5.65 8.11
CA ALA A 313 -37.49 -4.77 7.67
C ALA A 313 -38.79 -5.54 7.39
N GLN A 314 -38.70 -6.76 6.84
CA GLN A 314 -39.88 -7.64 6.67
C GLN A 314 -40.40 -8.19 8.00
N GLU A 315 -39.55 -8.57 8.95
CA GLU A 315 -39.96 -8.98 10.29
C GLU A 315 -40.58 -7.81 11.07
N LEU A 316 -39.96 -6.63 11.03
CA LEU A 316 -40.51 -5.40 11.64
C LEU A 316 -41.87 -5.00 11.04
N ALA A 317 -42.03 -5.17 9.73
CA ALA A 317 -43.31 -4.91 9.07
C ALA A 317 -44.42 -5.93 9.46
N ALA A 318 -44.01 -7.16 9.79
CA ALA A 318 -44.93 -8.21 10.25
C ALA A 318 -45.36 -8.09 11.74
N LEU A 319 -44.58 -7.37 12.57
CA LEU A 319 -44.80 -7.25 14.02
C LEU A 319 -45.84 -6.19 14.43
N GLY A 320 -46.28 -5.34 13.50
CA GLY A 320 -47.14 -4.20 13.78
C GLY A 320 -46.43 -2.97 14.35
N LYS A 321 -46.96 -1.80 14.07
CA LYS A 321 -46.30 -0.49 14.26
C LYS A 321 -45.85 -0.20 15.70
N GLU A 322 -46.63 -0.57 16.71
CA GLU A 322 -46.31 -0.31 18.11
C GLU A 322 -45.13 -1.19 18.62
N ARG A 323 -45.07 -2.44 18.18
CA ARG A 323 -44.03 -3.38 18.58
C ARG A 323 -42.69 -3.11 17.86
N ALA A 324 -42.76 -2.66 16.62
CA ALA A 324 -41.59 -2.21 15.86
C ALA A 324 -40.94 -0.96 16.46
N LEU A 325 -41.76 0.01 16.92
CA LEU A 325 -41.27 1.21 17.62
C LEU A 325 -40.62 0.89 18.95
N SER A 326 -41.16 -0.06 19.71
CA SER A 326 -40.56 -0.51 20.98
C SER A 326 -39.19 -1.17 20.78
N ILE A 327 -39.04 -2.00 19.75
CA ILE A 327 -37.76 -2.64 19.43
C ILE A 327 -36.71 -1.60 18.98
N LEU A 328 -37.08 -0.63 18.15
CA LEU A 328 -36.20 0.46 17.73
C LEU A 328 -35.74 1.32 18.90
N SER A 329 -36.62 1.64 19.83
CA SER A 329 -36.26 2.37 21.05
C SER A 329 -35.26 1.61 21.95
N THR A 330 -35.42 0.31 22.08
CA THR A 330 -34.48 -0.52 22.84
C THR A 330 -33.12 -0.61 22.16
N MET A 331 -33.07 -0.73 20.82
CA MET A 331 -31.81 -0.74 20.08
C MET A 331 -31.09 0.63 20.14
N GLU A 332 -31.82 1.75 20.10
CA GLU A 332 -31.23 3.08 20.30
C GLU A 332 -30.64 3.27 21.72
N GLU A 333 -31.32 2.73 22.75
CA GLU A 333 -30.79 2.74 24.11
C GLU A 333 -29.52 1.87 24.25
N GLU A 334 -29.51 0.67 23.67
CA GLU A 334 -28.33 -0.19 23.66
C GLU A 334 -27.15 0.40 22.89
N MET A 335 -27.38 1.04 21.75
CA MET A 335 -26.35 1.77 21.00
C MET A 335 -25.79 2.94 21.79
N THR A 336 -26.64 3.70 22.50
CA THR A 336 -26.21 4.82 23.32
C THR A 336 -25.37 4.35 24.52
N GLN A 337 -25.78 3.26 25.19
CA GLN A 337 -25.02 2.66 26.28
C GLN A 337 -23.69 2.04 25.81
N ALA A 338 -23.62 1.52 24.59
CA ALA A 338 -22.37 1.03 24.01
C ALA A 338 -21.42 2.17 23.67
N ALA A 339 -21.92 3.29 23.17
CA ALA A 339 -21.15 4.49 22.88
C ALA A 339 -20.59 5.18 24.13
N GLU A 340 -21.31 5.11 25.27
CA GLU A 340 -20.84 5.65 26.56
C GLU A 340 -19.74 4.81 27.23
N LYS A 341 -19.53 3.56 26.77
CA LYS A 341 -18.52 2.63 27.30
C LYS A 341 -17.23 2.59 26.47
N LEU A 342 -17.19 3.33 25.37
CA LEU A 342 -16.01 3.53 24.51
C LEU A 342 -15.29 4.81 24.89
#